data_489f8de235eed64985f04072c5101852
#
_entry.id   489f8de235eed64985f04072c5101852
#
_cell.length_a   1.000
_cell.length_b   1.000
_cell.length_c   1.000
_cell.angle_alpha   90.00
_cell.angle_beta   90.00
_cell.angle_gamma   90.00
#
_symmetry.space_group_name_H-M   'P 1'
#
loop_
_entity.id
_entity.type
_entity.pdbx_description
1 polymer ?
#
loop_
_entity_poly.entity_id
_entity_poly.type
_entity_poly.pdbx_seq_one_letter_code
_entity_poly.pdbx_strand_id
1 'polypeptide(L)'
;MKHLSISAKNPLRVALAGALAFALPATALVAPAVPAAAQSGELDRVVAALRGITTMKANFTQTDRAGRTVRGELTLKQPGKIRFEYEKGTDMLVVSDGKAVSFVDYEVNQVQRWPISNSPLGALLDPKRDVKRYGKLVPTGNPNVLSIEVKDPKKPEYGAITLVMVKNAGAPGGLELASWVALDSQNQRTTVRLSNHRYGVSVADSAFRFRDPRRSSRRPG
;
A
#
# COMPACT_ATOMS: atom_id res chain seq x y z
N MET A 1 -2.22 77.11 3.70
CA MET A 1 -2.73 78.08 4.70
C MET A 1 -2.72 77.38 6.06
N LYS A 2 -1.88 77.94 6.92
CA LYS A 2 -2.02 78.18 8.37
C LYS A 2 -2.37 76.99 9.23
N HIS A 3 -1.36 76.49 10.00
CA HIS A 3 -1.08 76.86 11.43
C HIS A 3 -2.18 76.35 12.37
N LEU A 4 -1.93 75.68 13.46
CA LEU A 4 -1.08 75.98 14.60
C LEU A 4 -0.90 74.76 15.52
N SER A 5 0.27 74.63 16.00
CA SER A 5 0.76 73.95 17.19
C SER A 5 0.06 74.36 18.47
N ILE A 6 -0.05 73.52 19.48
CA ILE A 6 0.27 73.85 20.87
C ILE A 6 0.57 72.60 21.69
N SER A 7 1.66 72.69 22.41
CA SER A 7 2.32 71.87 23.40
C SER A 7 1.63 71.97 24.79
N ALA A 8 1.68 70.91 25.60
CA ALA A 8 1.88 70.99 27.07
C ALA A 8 2.09 69.59 27.71
N LYS A 9 3.31 69.30 28.09
CA LYS A 9 3.86 69.03 29.43
C LYS A 9 3.19 68.00 30.33
N ASN A 10 4.04 67.03 30.68
CA ASN A 10 4.05 65.99 31.74
C ASN A 10 3.48 66.47 33.13
N PRO A 11 3.16 65.49 34.05
CA PRO A 11 4.18 64.72 34.74
C PRO A 11 3.81 63.25 35.14
N LEU A 12 4.84 62.44 35.14
CA LEU A 12 5.22 61.39 36.09
C LEU A 12 4.17 60.84 37.04
N ARG A 13 3.77 59.54 36.87
CA ARG A 13 3.43 58.67 38.00
C ARG A 13 3.99 57.27 37.71
N VAL A 14 4.96 56.91 38.52
CA VAL A 14 5.50 55.57 38.70
C VAL A 14 4.41 54.70 39.32
N ALA A 15 4.02 53.62 38.65
CA ALA A 15 3.31 52.52 39.24
C ALA A 15 4.03 51.21 38.88
N LEU A 16 4.72 50.70 39.88
CA LEU A 16 5.34 49.38 39.91
C LEU A 16 4.21 48.33 39.91
N ALA A 17 4.00 47.62 38.83
CA ALA A 17 3.14 46.44 38.78
C ALA A 17 3.97 45.24 38.37
N GLY A 18 4.22 44.38 39.35
CA GLY A 18 5.00 43.13 39.14
C GLY A 18 4.27 42.19 38.17
N ALA A 19 4.96 41.87 37.08
CA ALA A 19 4.55 40.82 36.19
C ALA A 19 4.98 39.46 36.79
N LEU A 20 4.02 38.74 37.38
CA LEU A 20 4.18 37.32 37.66
C LEU A 20 4.19 36.57 36.30
N ALA A 21 5.37 36.22 35.84
CA ALA A 21 5.52 35.32 34.73
C ALA A 21 5.14 33.90 35.19
N PHE A 22 3.95 33.44 34.88
CA PHE A 22 3.60 32.03 34.96
C PHE A 22 4.37 31.29 33.84
N ALA A 23 5.49 30.69 34.19
CA ALA A 23 6.16 29.70 33.34
C ALA A 23 5.33 28.42 33.36
N LEU A 24 4.52 28.21 32.34
CA LEU A 24 3.90 26.92 32.09
C LEU A 24 5.01 25.93 31.66
N PRO A 25 5.17 24.79 32.36
CA PRO A 25 6.07 23.76 31.89
C PRO A 25 5.51 23.21 30.58
N ALA A 26 6.22 23.39 29.46
CA ALA A 26 5.94 22.70 28.23
C ALA A 26 6.26 21.20 28.46
N THR A 27 5.27 20.42 28.83
CA THR A 27 5.37 18.96 28.82
C THR A 27 5.48 18.52 27.38
N ALA A 28 6.71 18.34 26.90
CA ALA A 28 6.97 17.68 25.64
C ALA A 28 6.42 16.25 25.73
N LEU A 29 5.37 15.97 24.98
CA LEU A 29 4.90 14.60 24.72
C LEU A 29 5.96 13.86 23.95
N VAL A 30 6.89 13.20 24.67
CA VAL A 30 7.87 12.29 24.09
C VAL A 30 7.08 11.03 23.70
N ALA A 31 6.70 10.93 22.42
CA ALA A 31 6.18 9.68 21.90
C ALA A 31 7.26 8.58 22.07
N PRO A 32 6.93 7.41 22.64
CA PRO A 32 7.91 6.36 22.83
C PRO A 32 8.45 5.91 21.47
N ALA A 33 9.74 6.12 21.22
CA ALA A 33 10.41 5.58 20.05
C ALA A 33 10.49 4.07 20.17
N VAL A 34 9.86 3.34 19.23
CA VAL A 34 9.97 1.88 19.16
C VAL A 34 11.43 1.52 18.88
N PRO A 35 12.07 0.65 19.69
CA PRO A 35 13.45 0.25 19.48
C PRO A 35 13.67 -0.34 18.07
N ALA A 36 14.76 0.00 17.40
CA ALA A 36 15.09 -0.47 16.04
C ALA A 36 15.12 -2.02 15.95
N ALA A 37 15.51 -2.70 17.02
CA ALA A 37 15.51 -4.16 17.11
C ALA A 37 14.06 -4.75 17.06
N ALA A 38 13.08 -4.10 17.66
CA ALA A 38 11.69 -4.53 17.60
C ALA A 38 11.11 -4.36 16.18
N GLN A 39 11.48 -3.27 15.50
CA GLN A 39 11.07 -3.03 14.10
C GLN A 39 11.64 -4.07 13.14
N SER A 40 12.91 -4.47 13.31
CA SER A 40 13.52 -5.51 12.46
C SER A 40 12.84 -6.87 12.65
N GLY A 41 12.49 -7.25 13.87
CA GLY A 41 11.78 -8.49 14.17
C GLY A 41 10.36 -8.54 13.58
N GLU A 42 9.66 -7.41 13.57
CA GLU A 42 8.32 -7.34 12.95
C GLU A 42 8.39 -7.40 11.42
N LEU A 43 9.38 -6.76 10.80
CA LEU A 43 9.63 -6.89 9.36
C LEU A 43 9.96 -8.35 8.99
N ASP A 44 10.78 -9.04 9.79
CA ASP A 44 11.08 -10.46 9.58
C ASP A 44 9.84 -11.34 9.62
N ARG A 45 8.96 -11.09 10.59
CA ARG A 45 7.68 -11.81 10.70
C ARG A 45 6.80 -11.62 9.48
N VAL A 46 6.68 -10.38 8.97
CA VAL A 46 5.88 -10.12 7.78
C VAL A 46 6.47 -10.78 6.55
N VAL A 47 7.79 -10.71 6.36
CA VAL A 47 8.46 -11.38 5.24
C VAL A 47 8.27 -12.90 5.32
N ALA A 48 8.40 -13.48 6.51
CA ALA A 48 8.16 -14.91 6.72
C ALA A 48 6.70 -15.29 6.40
N ALA A 49 5.73 -14.49 6.83
CA ALA A 49 4.31 -14.72 6.54
C ALA A 49 4.02 -14.65 5.04
N LEU A 50 4.50 -13.61 4.34
CA LEU A 50 4.34 -13.47 2.89
C LEU A 50 4.96 -14.66 2.12
N ARG A 51 6.15 -15.10 2.52
CA ARG A 51 6.81 -16.28 1.93
C ARG A 51 6.11 -17.59 2.26
N GLY A 52 5.43 -17.66 3.39
CA GLY A 52 4.62 -18.81 3.81
C GLY A 52 3.35 -19.01 3.01
N ILE A 53 2.88 -17.98 2.30
CA ILE A 53 1.72 -18.08 1.40
C ILE A 53 2.17 -18.78 0.11
N THR A 54 2.13 -20.10 0.07
CA THR A 54 2.45 -20.87 -1.15
C THR A 54 1.36 -20.76 -2.20
N THR A 55 0.10 -20.95 -1.77
CA THR A 55 -1.10 -20.72 -2.58
C THR A 55 -2.18 -20.08 -1.72
N MET A 56 -2.99 -19.24 -2.32
CA MET A 56 -4.11 -18.58 -1.65
C MET A 56 -5.21 -18.25 -2.66
N LYS A 57 -6.47 -18.44 -2.25
CA LYS A 57 -7.63 -17.82 -2.87
C LYS A 57 -8.32 -16.92 -1.86
N ALA A 58 -8.81 -15.78 -2.30
CA ALA A 58 -9.56 -14.84 -1.48
C ALA A 58 -10.51 -14.02 -2.34
N ASN A 59 -11.59 -13.55 -1.76
CA ASN A 59 -12.40 -12.52 -2.42
C ASN A 59 -11.66 -11.18 -2.29
N PHE A 60 -11.74 -10.34 -3.31
CA PHE A 60 -11.18 -9.01 -3.23
C PHE A 60 -12.22 -7.93 -3.54
N THR A 61 -12.00 -6.77 -2.95
CA THR A 61 -12.64 -5.51 -3.30
C THR A 61 -11.54 -4.52 -3.64
N GLN A 62 -11.56 -4.00 -4.86
CA GLN A 62 -10.61 -3.01 -5.35
C GLN A 62 -11.29 -1.67 -5.50
N THR A 63 -10.70 -0.63 -4.91
CA THR A 63 -11.20 0.75 -4.98
C THR A 63 -10.13 1.63 -5.61
N ASP A 64 -10.50 2.37 -6.64
CA ASP A 64 -9.61 3.32 -7.31
C ASP A 64 -9.58 4.69 -6.60
N ARG A 65 -8.79 5.62 -7.14
CA ARG A 65 -8.66 6.98 -6.62
C ARG A 65 -9.99 7.75 -6.60
N ALA A 66 -10.89 7.47 -7.54
CA ALA A 66 -12.19 8.12 -7.65
C ALA A 66 -13.25 7.49 -6.73
N GLY A 67 -12.88 6.46 -5.94
CA GLY A 67 -13.80 5.75 -5.05
C GLY A 67 -14.63 4.68 -5.76
N ARG A 68 -14.43 4.44 -7.07
CA ARG A 68 -15.12 3.38 -7.82
C ARG A 68 -14.61 2.03 -7.32
N THR A 69 -15.53 1.12 -7.11
CA THR A 69 -15.24 -0.17 -6.50
C THR A 69 -15.63 -1.31 -7.43
N VAL A 70 -14.71 -2.26 -7.62
CA VAL A 70 -14.94 -3.53 -8.33
C VAL A 70 -14.55 -4.68 -7.42
N ARG A 71 -15.12 -5.87 -7.68
CA ARG A 71 -14.92 -7.07 -6.86
C ARG A 71 -14.54 -8.25 -7.73
N GLY A 72 -14.10 -9.33 -7.07
CA GLY A 72 -13.78 -10.58 -7.73
C GLY A 72 -13.08 -11.58 -6.82
N GLU A 73 -12.52 -12.62 -7.43
CA GLU A 73 -11.68 -13.61 -6.77
C GLU A 73 -10.20 -13.37 -7.11
N LEU A 74 -9.38 -13.36 -6.09
CA LEU A 74 -7.93 -13.36 -6.21
C LEU A 74 -7.43 -14.80 -6.05
N THR A 75 -6.57 -15.23 -6.97
CA THR A 75 -5.80 -16.46 -6.84
C THR A 75 -4.31 -16.11 -6.85
N LEU A 76 -3.58 -16.55 -5.83
CA LEU A 76 -2.13 -16.39 -5.72
C LEU A 76 -1.46 -17.76 -5.65
N LYS A 77 -0.33 -17.91 -6.36
CA LYS A 77 0.56 -19.06 -6.27
C LYS A 77 1.99 -18.59 -6.37
N GLN A 78 2.76 -18.83 -5.32
CA GLN A 78 4.19 -18.52 -5.34
C GLN A 78 4.99 -19.52 -6.21
N PRO A 79 6.07 -19.07 -6.83
CA PRO A 79 6.54 -17.68 -6.92
C PRO A 79 5.84 -16.88 -8.05
N GLY A 80 5.47 -15.66 -7.75
CA GLY A 80 5.18 -14.64 -8.75
C GLY A 80 3.85 -14.75 -9.51
N LYS A 81 3.03 -15.77 -9.28
CA LYS A 81 1.77 -15.96 -10.01
C LYS A 81 0.61 -15.37 -9.22
N ILE A 82 -0.17 -14.51 -9.88
CA ILE A 82 -1.39 -13.93 -9.34
C ILE A 82 -2.43 -13.77 -10.44
N ARG A 83 -3.71 -13.90 -10.09
CA ARG A 83 -4.84 -13.66 -10.96
C ARG A 83 -5.90 -12.91 -10.18
N PHE A 84 -6.33 -11.78 -10.72
CA PHE A 84 -7.54 -11.07 -10.30
C PHE A 84 -8.61 -11.33 -11.33
N GLU A 85 -9.58 -12.12 -10.98
CA GLU A 85 -10.76 -12.40 -11.79
C GLU A 85 -11.91 -11.55 -11.30
N TYR A 86 -12.27 -10.56 -12.09
CA TYR A 86 -13.33 -9.61 -11.73
C TYR A 86 -14.70 -10.24 -11.94
N GLU A 87 -15.70 -9.77 -11.19
CA GLU A 87 -17.10 -10.18 -11.35
C GLU A 87 -17.62 -9.85 -12.75
N LYS A 88 -18.71 -10.54 -13.13
CA LYS A 88 -19.38 -10.33 -14.42
C LYS A 88 -19.74 -8.86 -14.62
N GLY A 89 -19.55 -8.37 -15.85
CA GLY A 89 -19.74 -6.96 -16.20
C GLY A 89 -18.48 -6.11 -16.09
N THR A 90 -17.36 -6.70 -15.64
CA THR A 90 -16.03 -6.08 -15.71
C THR A 90 -15.16 -6.93 -16.62
N ASP A 91 -15.10 -6.57 -17.92
CA ASP A 91 -14.38 -7.32 -18.94
C ASP A 91 -12.85 -7.07 -18.85
N MET A 92 -12.33 -7.19 -17.66
CA MET A 92 -10.91 -7.01 -17.33
C MET A 92 -10.34 -8.23 -16.62
N LEU A 93 -9.03 -8.41 -16.75
CA LEU A 93 -8.26 -9.42 -16.04
C LEU A 93 -6.86 -8.86 -15.73
N VAL A 94 -6.42 -9.06 -14.49
CA VAL A 94 -5.00 -8.88 -14.13
C VAL A 94 -4.42 -10.24 -13.82
N VAL A 95 -3.34 -10.60 -14.52
CA VAL A 95 -2.72 -11.91 -14.33
C VAL A 95 -1.22 -11.84 -14.47
N SER A 96 -0.51 -12.56 -13.60
CA SER A 96 0.94 -12.75 -13.69
C SER A 96 1.29 -14.22 -13.91
N ASP A 97 2.21 -14.46 -14.83
CA ASP A 97 2.75 -15.79 -15.16
C ASP A 97 3.98 -16.18 -14.32
N GLY A 98 4.37 -15.34 -13.38
CA GLY A 98 5.59 -15.48 -12.57
C GLY A 98 6.76 -14.63 -13.07
N LYS A 99 6.65 -14.00 -14.24
CA LYS A 99 7.69 -13.13 -14.82
C LYS A 99 7.18 -11.72 -15.07
N ALA A 100 5.97 -11.61 -15.56
CA ALA A 100 5.34 -10.34 -15.91
C ALA A 100 3.88 -10.31 -15.48
N VAL A 101 3.41 -9.12 -15.15
CA VAL A 101 1.99 -8.82 -14.92
C VAL A 101 1.41 -8.37 -16.26
N SER A 102 0.28 -8.95 -16.63
CA SER A 102 -0.54 -8.54 -17.78
C SER A 102 -1.86 -7.97 -17.27
N PHE A 103 -2.20 -6.79 -17.73
CA PHE A 103 -3.53 -6.21 -17.65
C PHE A 103 -4.22 -6.45 -18.99
N VAL A 104 -5.33 -7.14 -18.96
CA VAL A 104 -6.10 -7.51 -20.16
C VAL A 104 -7.44 -6.80 -20.06
N ASP A 105 -7.75 -6.02 -21.07
CA ASP A 105 -9.04 -5.38 -21.24
C ASP A 105 -9.70 -6.03 -22.49
N TYR A 106 -10.74 -6.80 -22.22
CA TYR A 106 -11.46 -7.54 -23.27
C TYR A 106 -12.49 -6.66 -24.00
N GLU A 107 -12.94 -5.56 -23.39
CA GLU A 107 -13.88 -4.62 -24.00
C GLU A 107 -13.24 -3.91 -25.20
N VAL A 108 -12.01 -3.41 -25.01
CA VAL A 108 -11.26 -2.68 -26.05
C VAL A 108 -10.16 -3.50 -26.72
N ASN A 109 -10.08 -4.82 -26.44
CA ASN A 109 -9.09 -5.74 -26.98
C ASN A 109 -7.64 -5.31 -26.75
N GLN A 110 -7.33 -4.80 -25.57
CA GLN A 110 -6.00 -4.33 -25.20
C GLN A 110 -5.32 -5.28 -24.22
N VAL A 111 -4.00 -5.39 -24.35
CA VAL A 111 -3.14 -6.08 -23.39
C VAL A 111 -1.93 -5.19 -23.12
N GLN A 112 -1.77 -4.82 -21.85
CA GLN A 112 -0.58 -4.16 -21.35
C GLN A 112 0.22 -5.17 -20.53
N ARG A 113 1.54 -5.18 -20.68
CA ARG A 113 2.40 -6.13 -19.97
C ARG A 113 3.67 -5.44 -19.50
N TRP A 114 4.04 -5.70 -18.24
CA TRP A 114 5.29 -5.20 -17.65
C TRP A 114 5.90 -6.24 -16.70
N PRO A 115 7.23 -6.23 -16.50
CA PRO A 115 7.90 -7.12 -15.55
C PRO A 115 7.35 -6.95 -14.12
N ILE A 116 7.28 -8.07 -13.36
CA ILE A 116 6.86 -8.02 -11.95
C ILE A 116 7.76 -7.07 -11.14
N SER A 117 9.08 -7.08 -11.42
CA SER A 117 10.05 -6.22 -10.74
C SER A 117 9.77 -4.73 -10.91
N ASN A 118 9.05 -4.34 -11.96
CA ASN A 118 8.72 -2.95 -12.30
C ASN A 118 7.28 -2.59 -11.86
N SER A 119 6.73 -3.30 -10.89
CA SER A 119 5.37 -3.13 -10.40
C SER A 119 5.38 -2.97 -8.87
N PRO A 120 4.48 -2.17 -8.28
CA PRO A 120 4.27 -2.15 -6.84
C PRO A 120 4.00 -3.54 -6.27
N LEU A 121 3.30 -4.40 -7.04
CA LEU A 121 3.03 -5.79 -6.67
C LEU A 121 4.30 -6.65 -6.56
N GLY A 122 5.45 -6.20 -7.06
CA GLY A 122 6.72 -6.91 -6.92
C GLY A 122 7.08 -7.21 -5.45
N ALA A 123 6.67 -6.37 -4.51
CA ALA A 123 6.88 -6.63 -3.08
C ALA A 123 6.13 -7.87 -2.58
N LEU A 124 4.97 -8.16 -3.18
CA LEU A 124 4.14 -9.33 -2.85
C LEU A 124 4.54 -10.56 -3.67
N LEU A 125 4.92 -10.37 -4.93
CA LEU A 125 5.03 -11.45 -5.92
C LEU A 125 6.47 -11.87 -6.22
N ASP A 126 7.43 -10.94 -6.18
CA ASP A 126 8.82 -11.25 -6.52
C ASP A 126 9.57 -11.81 -5.29
N PRO A 127 9.88 -13.13 -5.26
CA PRO A 127 10.57 -13.73 -4.12
C PRO A 127 12.00 -13.22 -3.96
N LYS A 128 12.58 -12.60 -5.00
CA LYS A 128 13.92 -12.00 -4.98
C LYS A 128 13.91 -10.56 -4.46
N ARG A 129 12.73 -9.94 -4.38
CA ARG A 129 12.64 -8.57 -3.88
C ARG A 129 12.92 -8.55 -2.39
N ASP A 130 13.94 -7.78 -2.02
CA ASP A 130 14.29 -7.59 -0.61
C ASP A 130 13.31 -6.60 0.04
N VAL A 131 12.18 -7.16 0.51
CA VAL A 131 11.17 -6.40 1.24
C VAL A 131 11.74 -5.75 2.49
N LYS A 132 12.75 -6.37 3.15
CA LYS A 132 13.39 -5.81 4.34
C LYS A 132 14.18 -4.55 4.03
N ARG A 133 14.90 -4.55 2.91
CA ARG A 133 15.72 -3.41 2.48
C ARG A 133 14.90 -2.18 2.14
N TYR A 134 13.72 -2.39 1.54
CA TYR A 134 12.88 -1.33 1.03
C TYR A 134 11.60 -1.13 1.85
N GLY A 135 11.37 -2.01 2.83
CA GLY A 135 10.21 -2.00 3.71
C GLY A 135 10.41 -1.10 4.92
N LYS A 136 9.39 -0.36 5.26
CA LYS A 136 9.31 0.47 6.47
C LYS A 136 7.99 0.19 7.17
N LEU A 137 8.06 -0.10 8.48
CA LEU A 137 6.85 -0.21 9.29
C LEU A 137 6.15 1.15 9.38
N VAL A 138 4.84 1.13 9.19
CA VAL A 138 3.97 2.29 9.33
C VAL A 138 3.12 2.09 10.60
N PRO A 139 3.15 3.02 11.56
CA PRO A 139 2.33 2.92 12.76
C PRO A 139 0.84 2.82 12.43
N THR A 140 0.14 1.87 13.06
CA THR A 140 -1.30 1.65 12.83
C THR A 140 -2.17 2.05 14.03
N GLY A 141 -1.57 2.23 15.21
CA GLY A 141 -2.31 2.41 16.47
C GLY A 141 -3.03 1.14 16.95
N ASN A 142 -2.98 0.03 16.21
CA ASN A 142 -3.60 -1.25 16.57
C ASN A 142 -2.53 -2.33 16.71
N PRO A 143 -2.35 -2.94 17.91
CA PRO A 143 -1.32 -3.95 18.15
C PRO A 143 -1.53 -5.26 17.38
N ASN A 144 -2.72 -5.47 16.80
CA ASN A 144 -3.03 -6.64 15.99
C ASN A 144 -2.80 -6.41 14.49
N VAL A 145 -2.36 -5.22 14.09
CA VAL A 145 -2.16 -4.84 12.70
C VAL A 145 -0.72 -4.40 12.48
N LEU A 146 -0.05 -5.00 11.50
CA LEU A 146 1.25 -4.56 11.00
C LEU A 146 1.05 -3.95 9.61
N SER A 147 1.53 -2.74 9.42
CA SER A 147 1.51 -2.07 8.12
C SER A 147 2.95 -1.80 7.66
N ILE A 148 3.25 -2.16 6.41
CA ILE A 148 4.58 -2.03 5.83
C ILE A 148 4.47 -1.32 4.49
N GLU A 149 5.10 -0.15 4.38
CA GLU A 149 5.32 0.49 3.10
C GLU A 149 6.61 -0.08 2.47
N VAL A 150 6.53 -0.51 1.22
CA VAL A 150 7.67 -0.95 0.41
C VAL A 150 7.83 0.00 -0.76
N LYS A 151 8.94 0.75 -0.76
CA LYS A 151 9.26 1.74 -1.78
C LYS A 151 10.77 1.73 -2.05
N ASP A 152 11.16 1.59 -3.30
CA ASP A 152 12.55 1.75 -3.71
C ASP A 152 12.81 3.24 -4.05
N PRO A 153 13.55 3.99 -3.23
CA PRO A 153 13.78 5.41 -3.47
C PRO A 153 14.63 5.69 -4.71
N LYS A 154 15.37 4.66 -5.19
CA LYS A 154 16.19 4.77 -6.41
C LYS A 154 15.39 4.49 -7.69
N LYS A 155 14.16 3.99 -7.54
CA LYS A 155 13.29 3.59 -8.65
C LYS A 155 11.86 4.07 -8.40
N PRO A 156 11.62 5.39 -8.34
CA PRO A 156 10.31 5.96 -8.07
C PRO A 156 9.27 5.57 -9.13
N GLU A 157 9.73 5.24 -10.35
CA GLU A 157 8.89 4.76 -11.44
C GLU A 157 8.21 3.40 -11.14
N TYR A 158 8.67 2.66 -10.14
CA TYR A 158 8.01 1.42 -9.71
C TYR A 158 6.88 1.64 -8.72
N GLY A 159 6.68 2.89 -8.29
CA GLY A 159 5.66 3.22 -7.31
C GLY A 159 5.96 2.70 -5.91
N ALA A 160 4.93 2.62 -5.09
CA ALA A 160 4.99 2.13 -3.73
C ALA A 160 3.81 1.20 -3.42
N ILE A 161 3.99 0.28 -2.48
CA ILE A 161 2.91 -0.54 -1.95
C ILE A 161 2.96 -0.54 -0.43
N THR A 162 1.80 -0.35 0.18
CA THR A 162 1.63 -0.51 1.63
C THR A 162 0.82 -1.77 1.89
N LEU A 163 1.45 -2.78 2.46
CA LEU A 163 0.82 -4.04 2.84
C LEU A 163 0.27 -3.92 4.26
N VAL A 164 -0.94 -4.40 4.49
CA VAL A 164 -1.60 -4.43 5.80
C VAL A 164 -1.82 -5.89 6.17
N MET A 165 -1.14 -6.31 7.24
CA MET A 165 -1.19 -7.65 7.79
C MET A 165 -1.95 -7.62 9.12
N VAL A 166 -2.83 -8.58 9.33
CA VAL A 166 -3.59 -8.74 10.58
C VAL A 166 -3.16 -10.03 11.28
N LYS A 167 -2.98 -9.99 12.59
CA LYS A 167 -2.69 -11.19 13.38
C LYS A 167 -3.85 -12.19 13.24
N ASN A 168 -3.57 -13.36 12.70
CA ASN A 168 -4.51 -14.46 12.53
C ASN A 168 -3.73 -15.78 12.63
N ALA A 169 -3.98 -16.55 13.69
CA ALA A 169 -3.30 -17.82 13.94
C ALA A 169 -3.54 -18.86 12.82
N GLY A 170 -4.64 -18.77 12.09
CA GLY A 170 -4.95 -19.64 10.95
C GLY A 170 -4.23 -19.28 9.65
N ALA A 171 -3.53 -18.15 9.60
CA ALA A 171 -2.79 -17.72 8.44
C ALA A 171 -1.31 -18.14 8.49
N PRO A 172 -0.63 -18.32 7.35
CA PRO A 172 0.79 -18.60 7.29
C PRO A 172 1.61 -17.58 8.11
N GLY A 173 2.49 -18.09 9.00
CA GLY A 173 3.29 -17.24 9.88
C GLY A 173 2.50 -16.42 10.91
N GLY A 174 1.21 -16.75 11.12
CA GLY A 174 0.33 -16.06 12.08
C GLY A 174 -0.10 -14.65 11.65
N LEU A 175 0.07 -14.30 10.37
CA LEU A 175 -0.28 -13.00 9.80
C LEU A 175 -1.05 -13.16 8.49
N GLU A 176 -2.25 -12.62 8.45
CA GLU A 176 -3.11 -12.59 7.27
C GLU A 176 -2.88 -11.31 6.47
N LEU A 177 -2.68 -11.42 5.17
CA LEU A 177 -2.66 -10.27 4.27
C LEU A 177 -4.09 -9.75 4.07
N ALA A 178 -4.49 -8.77 4.84
CA ALA A 178 -5.86 -8.24 4.83
C ALA A 178 -6.11 -7.24 3.71
N SER A 179 -5.12 -6.44 3.36
CA SER A 179 -5.24 -5.43 2.29
C SER A 179 -3.89 -4.90 1.87
N TRP A 180 -3.90 -4.16 0.76
CA TRP A 180 -2.79 -3.27 0.39
C TRP A 180 -3.28 -2.02 -0.31
N VAL A 181 -2.44 -1.00 -0.28
CA VAL A 181 -2.57 0.22 -1.07
C VAL A 181 -1.39 0.29 -2.02
N ALA A 182 -1.66 0.34 -3.31
CA ALA A 182 -0.65 0.59 -4.33
C ALA A 182 -0.74 2.04 -4.79
N LEU A 183 0.42 2.67 -4.91
CA LEU A 183 0.62 3.96 -5.58
C LEU A 183 1.49 3.70 -6.79
N ASP A 184 1.03 4.08 -7.97
CA ASP A 184 1.86 4.03 -9.16
C ASP A 184 2.82 5.24 -9.26
N SER A 185 3.61 5.32 -10.33
CA SER A 185 4.53 6.43 -10.57
C SER A 185 3.86 7.80 -10.72
N GLN A 186 2.55 7.82 -10.98
CA GLN A 186 1.73 9.02 -11.11
C GLN A 186 0.92 9.33 -9.83
N ASN A 187 1.23 8.65 -8.71
CA ASN A 187 0.49 8.71 -7.46
C ASN A 187 -1.01 8.34 -7.59
N GLN A 188 -1.36 7.54 -8.60
CA GLN A 188 -2.70 6.98 -8.66
C GLN A 188 -2.83 5.89 -7.59
N ARG A 189 -3.80 6.06 -6.73
CA ARG A 189 -4.03 5.16 -5.61
C ARG A 189 -5.01 4.07 -5.98
N THR A 190 -4.62 2.82 -5.72
CA THR A 190 -5.49 1.66 -5.78
C THR A 190 -5.45 0.96 -4.42
N THR A 191 -6.60 0.73 -3.82
CA THR A 191 -6.74 -0.02 -2.57
C THR A 191 -7.39 -1.36 -2.86
N VAL A 192 -6.76 -2.44 -2.40
CA VAL A 192 -7.32 -3.80 -2.48
C VAL A 192 -7.53 -4.32 -1.06
N ARG A 193 -8.73 -4.80 -0.75
CA ARG A 193 -9.07 -5.50 0.50
C ARG A 193 -9.40 -6.93 0.18
N LEU A 194 -8.95 -7.83 1.03
CA LEU A 194 -9.17 -9.27 0.90
C LEU A 194 -10.10 -9.77 2.00
N SER A 195 -10.84 -10.83 1.68
CA SER A 195 -11.71 -11.55 2.62
C SER A 195 -11.85 -13.02 2.19
N ASN A 196 -12.36 -13.87 3.08
CA ASN A 196 -12.60 -15.30 2.80
C ASN A 196 -11.35 -16.02 2.30
N HIS A 197 -10.23 -15.81 2.99
CA HIS A 197 -8.94 -16.41 2.65
C HIS A 197 -8.99 -17.94 2.76
N ARG A 198 -8.43 -18.61 1.76
CA ARG A 198 -8.23 -20.06 1.71
C ARG A 198 -6.79 -20.32 1.32
N TYR A 199 -6.00 -20.78 2.25
CA TYR A 199 -4.57 -21.08 2.06
C TYR A 199 -4.35 -22.55 1.69
N GLY A 200 -3.21 -22.86 1.05
CA GLY A 200 -2.82 -24.22 0.71
C GLY A 200 -3.71 -24.91 -0.32
N VAL A 201 -4.55 -24.16 -1.02
CA VAL A 201 -5.47 -24.72 -2.04
C VAL A 201 -4.72 -25.18 -3.28
N SER A 202 -5.20 -26.26 -3.92
CA SER A 202 -4.65 -26.73 -5.19
C SER A 202 -4.97 -25.72 -6.30
N VAL A 203 -3.95 -25.25 -7.01
CA VAL A 203 -4.09 -24.31 -8.14
C VAL A 203 -3.24 -24.78 -9.30
N ALA A 204 -3.90 -25.10 -10.43
CA ALA A 204 -3.21 -25.49 -11.66
C ALA A 204 -2.50 -24.27 -12.28
N ASP A 205 -1.36 -24.50 -12.93
CA ASP A 205 -0.61 -23.44 -13.60
C ASP A 205 -1.36 -22.81 -14.78
N SER A 206 -2.30 -23.55 -15.38
CA SER A 206 -3.21 -23.06 -16.41
C SER A 206 -4.11 -21.92 -15.94
N ALA A 207 -4.39 -21.81 -14.62
CA ALA A 207 -5.15 -20.70 -14.05
C ALA A 207 -4.49 -19.33 -14.29
N PHE A 208 -3.18 -19.30 -14.55
CA PHE A 208 -2.42 -18.07 -14.80
C PHE A 208 -2.19 -17.80 -16.29
N ARG A 209 -2.92 -18.48 -17.15
CA ARG A 209 -2.98 -18.20 -18.59
C ARG A 209 -4.22 -17.38 -18.90
N PHE A 210 -4.19 -16.66 -20.00
CA PHE A 210 -5.33 -15.93 -20.51
C PHE A 210 -5.41 -16.03 -22.02
N ARG A 211 -6.61 -15.82 -22.57
CA ARG A 211 -6.79 -15.68 -24.01
C ARG A 211 -6.45 -14.24 -24.40
N ASP A 212 -5.49 -14.09 -25.32
CA ASP A 212 -5.12 -12.77 -25.83
C ASP A 212 -6.23 -12.24 -26.76
N PRO A 213 -6.95 -11.17 -26.40
CA PRO A 213 -8.06 -10.65 -27.22
C PRO A 213 -7.59 -10.08 -28.55
N ARG A 214 -6.31 -9.65 -28.67
CA ARG A 214 -5.74 -9.08 -29.90
C ARG A 214 -5.62 -10.09 -31.04
N ARG A 215 -5.60 -11.40 -30.72
CA ARG A 215 -5.47 -12.48 -31.71
C ARG A 215 -6.78 -12.77 -32.46
N SER A 216 -7.92 -12.31 -31.91
CA SER A 216 -9.22 -12.51 -32.56
C SER A 216 -9.45 -11.59 -33.77
N SER A 217 -8.64 -10.53 -33.92
CA SER A 217 -8.73 -9.58 -35.04
C SER A 217 -7.97 -9.98 -36.30
N ARG A 218 -7.17 -11.05 -36.27
CA ARG A 218 -6.62 -11.61 -37.52
C ARG A 218 -7.68 -12.43 -38.24
N ARG A 219 -8.43 -11.78 -39.13
CA ARG A 219 -9.14 -12.50 -40.22
C ARG A 219 -8.08 -13.22 -41.06
N PRO A 220 -8.26 -14.53 -41.39
CA PRO A 220 -7.56 -15.12 -42.49
C PRO A 220 -8.02 -14.41 -43.76
N GLY A 221 -7.09 -13.81 -44.50
CA GLY A 221 -7.28 -13.40 -45.86
C GLY A 221 -7.23 -14.61 -46.76
#